data_d5e56b1d39ab30d482fb5437ae7771b1
#
_entry.id   d5e56b1d39ab30d482fb5437ae7771b1
#
_cell.length_a   1.000
_cell.length_b   1.000
_cell.length_c   1.000
_cell.angle_alpha   90.00
_cell.angle_beta   90.00
_cell.angle_gamma   90.00
#
_symmetry.space_group_name_H-M   'P 1'
#
loop_
_entity.id
_entity.type
_entity.pdbx_description
1 polymer ?
#
loop_
_entity_poly.entity_id
_entity_poly.type
_entity_poly.pdbx_seq_one_letter_code
_entity_poly.pdbx_strand_id
1 'polypeptide(L)'
;FKVILINSNPATIMTDPNIADKTYIEPITLEVLEKILIKEKPDAILPTMGGQTALNLAMEAEKKGILKKYKIELIGANSKAIANAEDRKKFRKNMIEIGLDLPKSKIVNNLRQSSKVLKQIGLPAIIRPAFTLGGLGGGIARNKKEFFKIINNGLYESPVNQVLVEECLEGWKEFEMEVVRDKKDNCIIICSIENLDPMGIHTGDSVTIAPALTLTDKEYQVMRNASIACLRKIGVETGGSNVQFAINPKNGRMVIIEMNPRVSRSSALASKATGFPIAKVAAKLAVGYTLDELKNEITKVTPASFEPTIDYVVTKIPRFTFEKFSTSAAILGTSMKSVGEAMAIGRNFKESLQKALVSLETGFSGLDRIF
;
A
#
# COMPACT_ATOMS: atom_id res chain seq x y z
N PHE A 1 -19.00 17.74 13.03
CA PHE A 1 -17.74 18.27 12.51
C PHE A 1 -17.98 19.05 11.23
N LYS A 2 -17.28 20.19 11.07
CA LYS A 2 -17.26 20.92 9.81
C LYS A 2 -16.16 20.31 8.92
N VAL A 3 -16.52 19.93 7.71
CA VAL A 3 -15.60 19.25 6.76
C VAL A 3 -15.21 20.20 5.63
N ILE A 4 -13.91 20.39 5.44
CA ILE A 4 -13.36 21.19 4.35
C ILE A 4 -12.53 20.24 3.47
N LEU A 5 -12.93 20.10 2.21
CA LEU A 5 -12.26 19.23 1.24
C LEU A 5 -11.39 20.04 0.28
N ILE A 6 -10.18 19.56 0.02
CA ILE A 6 -9.35 19.99 -1.10
C ILE A 6 -9.11 18.80 -2.03
N ASN A 7 -9.35 18.96 -3.33
CA ASN A 7 -9.11 17.95 -4.35
C ASN A 7 -8.91 18.64 -5.71
N SER A 8 -7.94 18.20 -6.48
CA SER A 8 -7.69 18.75 -7.82
C SER A 8 -8.61 18.17 -8.92
N ASN A 9 -9.35 17.11 -8.63
CA ASN A 9 -10.25 16.46 -9.58
C ASN A 9 -11.69 16.93 -9.36
N PRO A 10 -12.30 17.67 -10.32
CA PRO A 10 -13.71 18.10 -10.23
C PRO A 10 -14.71 16.97 -10.48
N ALA A 11 -14.27 15.85 -11.07
CA ALA A 11 -15.14 14.77 -11.55
C ALA A 11 -15.14 13.55 -10.62
N THR A 12 -15.01 13.76 -9.32
CA THR A 12 -15.11 12.70 -8.30
C THR A 12 -16.30 12.91 -7.37
N ILE A 13 -16.85 11.82 -6.84
CA ILE A 13 -17.92 11.88 -5.82
C ILE A 13 -17.52 12.77 -4.63
N MET A 14 -16.24 12.76 -4.24
CA MET A 14 -15.74 13.56 -3.13
C MET A 14 -15.89 15.08 -3.33
N THR A 15 -15.90 15.55 -4.57
CA THR A 15 -16.07 16.98 -4.89
C THR A 15 -17.51 17.39 -5.17
N ASP A 16 -18.47 16.46 -5.00
CA ASP A 16 -19.90 16.81 -5.01
C ASP A 16 -20.19 17.86 -3.92
N PRO A 17 -20.90 18.95 -4.26
CA PRO A 17 -21.21 20.04 -3.32
C PRO A 17 -21.90 19.60 -2.02
N ASN A 18 -22.57 18.46 -2.03
CA ASN A 18 -23.30 17.95 -0.87
C ASN A 18 -22.45 17.05 0.07
N ILE A 19 -21.19 16.78 -0.25
CA ILE A 19 -20.34 15.86 0.52
C ILE A 19 -19.61 16.57 1.67
N ALA A 20 -19.10 17.79 1.42
CA ALA A 20 -18.39 18.57 2.42
C ALA A 20 -19.04 19.93 2.63
N ASP A 21 -18.85 20.54 3.82
CA ASP A 21 -19.35 21.89 4.10
C ASP A 21 -18.69 22.93 3.19
N LYS A 22 -17.44 22.68 2.79
CA LYS A 22 -16.73 23.48 1.78
C LYS A 22 -15.81 22.59 0.93
N THR A 23 -15.84 22.80 -0.38
CA THR A 23 -15.01 22.08 -1.34
C THR A 23 -14.15 23.08 -2.12
N TYR A 24 -12.84 22.83 -2.14
CA TYR A 24 -11.84 23.54 -2.93
C TYR A 24 -11.34 22.63 -4.05
N ILE A 25 -11.70 22.96 -5.30
CA ILE A 25 -11.18 22.27 -6.49
C ILE A 25 -9.95 23.05 -6.94
N GLU A 26 -8.81 22.70 -6.34
CA GLU A 26 -7.57 23.45 -6.47
C GLU A 26 -6.38 22.47 -6.59
N PRO A 27 -5.23 22.91 -7.14
CA PRO A 27 -4.01 22.12 -7.11
C PRO A 27 -3.60 21.77 -5.68
N ILE A 28 -3.24 20.50 -5.47
CA ILE A 28 -2.82 20.00 -4.15
C ILE A 28 -1.34 20.38 -3.93
N THR A 29 -1.09 21.66 -3.65
CA THR A 29 0.23 22.23 -3.37
C THR A 29 0.28 22.87 -2.00
N LEU A 30 1.50 23.06 -1.48
CA LEU A 30 1.68 23.67 -0.16
C LEU A 30 1.17 25.11 -0.09
N GLU A 31 1.37 25.88 -1.16
CA GLU A 31 0.89 27.26 -1.25
C GLU A 31 -0.63 27.34 -1.17
N VAL A 32 -1.33 26.50 -1.94
CA VAL A 32 -2.80 26.44 -1.92
C VAL A 32 -3.29 25.95 -0.56
N LEU A 33 -2.67 24.90 -0.01
CA LEU A 33 -2.99 24.43 1.32
C LEU A 33 -2.88 25.56 2.35
N GLU A 34 -1.75 26.29 2.40
CA GLU A 34 -1.55 27.36 3.39
C GLU A 34 -2.61 28.47 3.23
N LYS A 35 -2.99 28.86 2.01
CA LYS A 35 -4.07 29.83 1.76
C LYS A 35 -5.41 29.35 2.33
N ILE A 36 -5.73 28.05 2.17
CA ILE A 36 -6.96 27.47 2.72
C ILE A 36 -6.90 27.44 4.25
N LEU A 37 -5.76 27.06 4.84
CA LEU A 37 -5.59 27.03 6.30
C LEU A 37 -5.77 28.41 6.93
N ILE A 38 -5.28 29.48 6.29
CA ILE A 38 -5.46 30.86 6.74
C ILE A 38 -6.93 31.26 6.70
N LYS A 39 -7.63 30.90 5.60
CA LYS A 39 -9.02 31.30 5.36
C LYS A 39 -10.00 30.54 6.25
N GLU A 40 -9.86 29.22 6.34
CA GLU A 40 -10.83 28.35 6.99
C GLU A 40 -10.51 28.02 8.44
N LYS A 41 -9.24 28.15 8.85
CA LYS A 41 -8.74 27.90 10.21
C LYS A 41 -9.23 26.57 10.80
N PRO A 42 -8.98 25.44 10.11
CA PRO A 42 -9.39 24.13 10.62
C PRO A 42 -8.58 23.76 11.87
N ASP A 43 -9.15 22.91 12.73
CA ASP A 43 -8.46 22.39 13.90
C ASP A 43 -7.50 21.24 13.52
N ALA A 44 -7.83 20.49 12.46
CA ALA A 44 -7.06 19.30 12.07
C ALA A 44 -7.05 19.06 10.57
N ILE A 45 -6.04 18.28 10.13
CA ILE A 45 -5.95 17.71 8.78
C ILE A 45 -5.97 16.20 8.86
N LEU A 46 -6.79 15.55 8.03
CA LEU A 46 -6.87 14.09 7.84
C LEU A 46 -6.23 13.69 6.51
N PRO A 47 -4.90 13.44 6.46
CA PRO A 47 -4.20 13.14 5.20
C PRO A 47 -4.38 11.69 4.75
N THR A 48 -4.77 10.78 5.66
CA THR A 48 -4.81 9.34 5.42
C THR A 48 -5.91 8.88 4.45
N MET A 49 -6.80 9.80 4.03
CA MET A 49 -7.87 9.56 3.06
C MET A 49 -7.54 10.03 1.64
N GLY A 50 -6.47 10.82 1.46
CA GLY A 50 -6.09 11.42 0.18
C GLY A 50 -4.92 10.74 -0.54
N GLY A 51 -4.63 9.49 -0.23
CA GLY A 51 -3.53 8.72 -0.82
C GLY A 51 -2.15 9.28 -0.50
N GLN A 52 -1.15 8.92 -1.31
CA GLN A 52 0.25 9.33 -1.09
C GLN A 52 0.45 10.84 -1.25
N THR A 53 -0.29 11.47 -2.16
CA THR A 53 -0.21 12.92 -2.39
C THR A 53 -0.55 13.71 -1.12
N ALA A 54 -1.63 13.34 -0.44
CA ALA A 54 -2.03 14.01 0.80
C ALA A 54 -1.05 13.77 1.94
N LEU A 55 -0.51 12.54 2.09
CA LEU A 55 0.53 12.25 3.08
C LEU A 55 1.78 13.09 2.84
N ASN A 56 2.27 13.13 1.61
CA ASN A 56 3.47 13.90 1.25
C ASN A 56 3.28 15.38 1.54
N LEU A 57 2.14 15.95 1.16
CA LEU A 57 1.82 17.37 1.41
C LEU A 57 1.74 17.67 2.91
N ALA A 58 1.09 16.81 3.70
CA ALA A 58 0.99 16.95 5.14
C ALA A 58 2.38 16.91 5.81
N MET A 59 3.24 15.99 5.40
CA MET A 59 4.62 15.89 5.89
C MET A 59 5.48 17.10 5.48
N GLU A 60 5.27 17.65 4.29
CA GLU A 60 5.93 18.89 3.85
C GLU A 60 5.46 20.09 4.69
N ALA A 61 4.16 20.20 4.94
CA ALA A 61 3.59 21.26 5.78
C ALA A 61 4.12 21.20 7.22
N GLU A 62 4.22 20.00 7.79
CA GLU A 62 4.83 19.76 9.11
C GLU A 62 6.29 20.16 9.12
N LYS A 63 7.08 19.69 8.16
CA LYS A 63 8.53 20.01 8.05
C LYS A 63 8.80 21.51 7.92
N LYS A 64 7.93 22.24 7.21
CA LYS A 64 8.03 23.71 7.07
C LYS A 64 7.43 24.49 8.25
N GLY A 65 6.92 23.79 9.27
CA GLY A 65 6.36 24.39 10.49
C GLY A 65 5.00 25.05 10.30
N ILE A 66 4.33 24.85 9.16
CA ILE A 66 3.02 25.44 8.83
C ILE A 66 1.95 24.95 9.80
N LEU A 67 1.93 23.65 10.09
CA LEU A 67 0.94 23.08 11.01
C LEU A 67 1.09 23.67 12.41
N LYS A 68 2.32 23.79 12.90
CA LYS A 68 2.60 24.43 14.19
C LYS A 68 2.22 25.92 14.21
N LYS A 69 2.53 26.64 13.13
CA LYS A 69 2.21 28.08 12.96
C LYS A 69 0.70 28.34 13.10
N TYR A 70 -0.13 27.48 12.54
CA TYR A 70 -1.58 27.62 12.55
C TYR A 70 -2.28 26.75 13.60
N LYS A 71 -1.53 26.04 14.46
CA LYS A 71 -2.03 25.15 15.52
C LYS A 71 -2.94 24.02 14.99
N ILE A 72 -2.53 23.39 13.89
CA ILE A 72 -3.30 22.36 13.22
C ILE A 72 -2.75 20.98 13.60
N GLU A 73 -3.65 20.07 13.98
CA GLU A 73 -3.31 18.69 14.31
C GLU A 73 -3.36 17.77 13.08
N LEU A 74 -2.43 16.82 12.99
CA LEU A 74 -2.52 15.69 12.04
C LEU A 74 -3.27 14.54 12.71
N ILE A 75 -4.47 14.23 12.20
CA ILE A 75 -5.31 13.13 12.66
C ILE A 75 -5.30 11.95 11.67
N GLY A 76 -5.70 10.76 12.14
CA GLY A 76 -5.62 9.50 11.35
C GLY A 76 -4.25 8.85 11.42
N ALA A 77 -3.17 9.61 11.21
CA ALA A 77 -1.79 9.21 11.49
C ALA A 77 -0.96 10.46 11.79
N ASN A 78 -0.20 10.44 12.87
CA ASN A 78 0.69 11.54 13.22
C ASN A 78 1.97 11.50 12.37
N SER A 79 2.71 12.61 12.34
CA SER A 79 3.92 12.76 11.52
C SER A 79 5.00 11.71 11.84
N LYS A 80 5.12 11.28 13.10
CA LYS A 80 6.07 10.24 13.52
C LYS A 80 5.69 8.87 12.95
N ALA A 81 4.41 8.50 13.00
CA ALA A 81 3.91 7.25 12.43
C ALA A 81 4.10 7.22 10.91
N ILE A 82 3.75 8.32 10.23
CA ILE A 82 3.96 8.44 8.79
C ILE A 82 5.46 8.30 8.45
N ALA A 83 6.35 9.02 9.15
CA ALA A 83 7.78 8.93 8.93
C ALA A 83 8.35 7.53 9.22
N ASN A 84 7.83 6.84 10.24
CA ASN A 84 8.25 5.47 10.58
C ASN A 84 7.83 4.45 9.51
N ALA A 85 6.70 4.65 8.87
CA ALA A 85 6.19 3.76 7.81
C ALA A 85 6.86 4.03 6.46
N GLU A 86 6.99 5.31 6.07
CA GLU A 86 7.42 5.72 4.73
C GLU A 86 8.95 5.77 4.56
N ASP A 87 9.71 6.06 5.63
CA ASP A 87 11.17 6.04 5.58
C ASP A 87 11.67 4.59 5.68
N ARG A 88 12.23 4.07 4.59
CA ARG A 88 12.73 2.68 4.50
C ARG A 88 13.73 2.31 5.60
N LYS A 89 14.59 3.25 6.02
CA LYS A 89 15.58 2.98 7.08
C LYS A 89 14.89 2.86 8.43
N LYS A 90 13.95 3.75 8.72
CA LYS A 90 13.15 3.73 9.96
C LYS A 90 12.25 2.51 9.99
N PHE A 91 11.54 2.22 8.90
CA PHE A 91 10.70 1.04 8.78
C PHE A 91 11.52 -0.23 9.03
N ARG A 92 12.63 -0.41 8.30
CA ARG A 92 13.53 -1.55 8.50
C ARG A 92 14.01 -1.69 9.94
N LYS A 93 14.46 -0.60 10.56
CA LYS A 93 14.89 -0.61 11.96
C LYS A 93 13.76 -1.06 12.88
N ASN A 94 12.57 -0.48 12.72
CA ASN A 94 11.40 -0.81 13.54
C ASN A 94 11.00 -2.29 13.38
N MET A 95 11.02 -2.84 12.17
CA MET A 95 10.66 -4.24 11.95
C MET A 95 11.67 -5.21 12.55
N ILE A 96 12.97 -4.92 12.44
CA ILE A 96 14.03 -5.71 13.09
C ILE A 96 13.87 -5.72 14.61
N GLU A 97 13.55 -4.57 15.22
CA GLU A 97 13.37 -4.44 16.67
C GLU A 97 12.21 -5.29 17.21
N ILE A 98 11.22 -5.60 16.40
CA ILE A 98 10.09 -6.48 16.77
C ILE A 98 10.23 -7.91 16.23
N GLY A 99 11.42 -8.26 15.70
CA GLY A 99 11.73 -9.62 15.25
C GLY A 99 11.10 -10.03 13.91
N LEU A 100 10.61 -9.09 13.10
CA LEU A 100 10.08 -9.40 11.77
C LEU A 100 11.22 -9.47 10.75
N ASP A 101 11.14 -10.48 9.87
CA ASP A 101 12.10 -10.65 8.79
C ASP A 101 11.79 -9.72 7.61
N LEU A 102 12.84 -9.22 6.97
CA LEU A 102 12.79 -8.34 5.81
C LEU A 102 13.70 -8.88 4.71
N PRO A 103 13.53 -8.45 3.45
CA PRO A 103 14.49 -8.73 2.41
C PRO A 103 15.90 -8.33 2.84
N LYS A 104 16.87 -9.21 2.65
CA LYS A 104 18.27 -8.90 2.97
C LYS A 104 18.69 -7.71 2.12
N SER A 105 19.34 -6.73 2.73
CA SER A 105 19.83 -5.57 1.99
C SER A 105 21.12 -5.01 2.59
N LYS A 106 21.95 -4.42 1.73
CA LYS A 106 23.20 -3.76 2.09
C LYS A 106 23.44 -2.56 1.21
N ILE A 107 24.02 -1.53 1.80
CA ILE A 107 24.47 -0.35 1.08
C ILE A 107 25.89 -0.59 0.58
N VAL A 108 26.16 -0.18 -0.65
CA VAL A 108 27.46 -0.20 -1.32
C VAL A 108 27.81 1.23 -1.73
N ASN A 109 28.98 1.71 -1.30
CA ASN A 109 29.50 3.03 -1.63
C ASN A 109 30.70 2.98 -2.60
N ASN A 110 31.23 1.79 -2.85
CA ASN A 110 32.33 1.58 -3.82
C ASN A 110 32.35 0.12 -4.28
N LEU A 111 32.99 -0.12 -5.43
CA LEU A 111 33.09 -1.45 -6.05
C LEU A 111 33.81 -2.50 -5.19
N ARG A 112 34.71 -2.10 -4.29
CA ARG A 112 35.43 -3.06 -3.42
C ARG A 112 34.49 -3.75 -2.43
N GLN A 113 33.46 -3.06 -2.00
CA GLN A 113 32.44 -3.60 -1.08
C GLN A 113 31.49 -4.59 -1.78
N SER A 114 31.28 -4.43 -3.08
CA SER A 114 30.24 -5.16 -3.82
C SER A 114 30.45 -6.68 -3.83
N SER A 115 31.70 -7.16 -3.88
CA SER A 115 32.00 -8.61 -3.83
C SER A 115 31.58 -9.25 -2.49
N LYS A 116 31.79 -8.54 -1.36
CA LYS A 116 31.33 -9.00 -0.04
C LYS A 116 29.81 -8.99 0.05
N VAL A 117 29.19 -7.95 -0.47
CA VAL A 117 27.73 -7.80 -0.48
C VAL A 117 27.08 -8.86 -1.35
N LEU A 118 27.64 -9.17 -2.53
CA LEU A 118 27.14 -10.26 -3.37
C LEU A 118 27.13 -11.62 -2.66
N LYS A 119 28.17 -11.93 -1.86
CA LYS A 119 28.21 -13.17 -1.08
C LYS A 119 27.14 -13.20 0.02
N GLN A 120 26.75 -12.05 0.57
CA GLN A 120 25.76 -11.94 1.66
C GLN A 120 24.31 -11.94 1.13
N ILE A 121 24.07 -11.27 0.02
CA ILE A 121 22.73 -11.13 -0.57
C ILE A 121 22.39 -12.29 -1.49
N GLY A 122 23.34 -12.74 -2.32
CA GLY A 122 23.13 -13.74 -3.35
C GLY A 122 22.60 -13.15 -4.66
N LEU A 123 22.18 -14.03 -5.55
CA LEU A 123 21.56 -13.70 -6.84
C LEU A 123 20.25 -14.49 -6.97
N PRO A 124 19.24 -13.93 -7.65
CA PRO A 124 19.20 -12.59 -8.24
C PRO A 124 19.19 -11.50 -7.17
N ALA A 125 19.69 -10.30 -7.50
CA ALA A 125 19.71 -9.16 -6.59
C ALA A 125 19.16 -7.90 -7.27
N ILE A 126 18.40 -7.09 -6.51
CA ILE A 126 17.93 -5.78 -6.95
C ILE A 126 18.95 -4.72 -6.54
N ILE A 127 19.30 -3.84 -7.46
CA ILE A 127 20.26 -2.75 -7.25
C ILE A 127 19.52 -1.44 -7.49
N ARG A 128 19.53 -0.56 -6.50
CA ARG A 128 18.83 0.74 -6.53
C ARG A 128 19.79 1.85 -6.16
N PRO A 129 20.16 2.73 -7.09
CA PRO A 129 20.94 3.92 -6.77
C PRO A 129 20.18 4.84 -5.82
N ALA A 130 20.90 5.48 -4.90
CA ALA A 130 20.30 6.42 -3.99
C ALA A 130 20.04 7.76 -4.70
N PHE A 131 18.88 8.37 -4.42
CA PHE A 131 18.46 9.68 -4.92
C PHE A 131 18.36 9.81 -6.45
N THR A 132 18.08 8.71 -7.16
CA THR A 132 17.76 8.72 -8.59
C THR A 132 16.24 8.65 -8.81
N LEU A 133 15.77 9.27 -9.90
CA LEU A 133 14.37 9.24 -10.30
C LEU A 133 14.12 8.14 -11.34
N GLY A 134 12.92 7.52 -11.30
CA GLY A 134 12.48 6.58 -12.32
C GLY A 134 13.31 5.29 -12.43
N GLY A 135 14.09 4.93 -11.41
CA GLY A 135 14.92 3.72 -11.42
C GLY A 135 16.20 3.83 -12.24
N LEU A 136 16.61 5.05 -12.62
CA LEU A 136 17.83 5.31 -13.40
C LEU A 136 19.05 4.68 -12.75
N GLY A 137 19.85 3.94 -13.52
CA GLY A 137 21.07 3.27 -13.07
C GLY A 137 20.84 2.00 -12.22
N GLY A 138 19.56 1.67 -11.89
CA GLY A 138 19.20 0.47 -11.16
C GLY A 138 18.82 -0.70 -12.06
N GLY A 139 18.52 -1.85 -11.45
CA GLY A 139 18.06 -3.04 -12.15
C GLY A 139 18.17 -4.32 -11.34
N ILE A 140 17.76 -5.42 -11.96
CA ILE A 140 17.89 -6.77 -11.40
C ILE A 140 19.10 -7.44 -12.01
N ALA A 141 20.03 -7.85 -11.16
CA ALA A 141 21.21 -8.63 -11.55
C ALA A 141 20.93 -10.13 -11.38
N ARG A 142 20.96 -10.90 -12.44
CA ARG A 142 20.72 -12.35 -12.43
C ARG A 142 22.02 -13.16 -12.39
N ASN A 143 23.14 -12.54 -12.75
CA ASN A 143 24.48 -13.14 -12.72
C ASN A 143 25.52 -12.12 -12.24
N LYS A 144 26.74 -12.61 -11.95
CA LYS A 144 27.85 -11.78 -11.44
C LYS A 144 28.22 -10.64 -12.39
N LYS A 145 28.22 -10.87 -13.70
CA LYS A 145 28.61 -9.85 -14.71
C LYS A 145 27.61 -8.69 -14.69
N GLU A 146 26.32 -8.99 -14.70
CA GLU A 146 25.26 -7.99 -14.56
C GLU A 146 25.35 -7.24 -13.23
N PHE A 147 25.60 -7.97 -12.13
CA PHE A 147 25.70 -7.39 -10.79
C PHE A 147 26.74 -6.28 -10.74
N PHE A 148 27.98 -6.55 -11.17
CA PHE A 148 29.03 -5.54 -11.15
C PHE A 148 28.79 -4.41 -12.15
N LYS A 149 28.21 -4.71 -13.33
CA LYS A 149 27.85 -3.70 -14.34
C LYS A 149 26.81 -2.72 -13.77
N ILE A 150 25.73 -3.23 -13.17
CA ILE A 150 24.65 -2.40 -12.64
C ILE A 150 25.14 -1.60 -11.43
N ILE A 151 25.93 -2.19 -10.53
CA ILE A 151 26.51 -1.46 -9.39
C ILE A 151 27.40 -0.30 -9.86
N ASN A 152 28.29 -0.55 -10.82
CA ASN A 152 29.16 0.49 -11.34
C ASN A 152 28.36 1.67 -11.93
N ASN A 153 27.36 1.36 -12.76
CA ASN A 153 26.47 2.35 -13.32
C ASN A 153 25.65 3.06 -12.22
N GLY A 154 25.13 2.32 -11.27
CA GLY A 154 24.34 2.88 -10.16
C GLY A 154 25.15 3.79 -9.24
N LEU A 155 26.41 3.47 -8.97
CA LEU A 155 27.32 4.35 -8.22
C LEU A 155 27.62 5.66 -8.98
N TYR A 156 27.75 5.56 -10.31
CA TYR A 156 27.98 6.74 -11.16
C TYR A 156 26.74 7.64 -11.21
N GLU A 157 25.54 7.08 -11.39
CA GLU A 157 24.28 7.83 -11.47
C GLU A 157 23.83 8.39 -10.12
N SER A 158 24.27 7.82 -9.00
CA SER A 158 23.88 8.30 -7.67
C SER A 158 24.66 9.57 -7.29
N PRO A 159 23.99 10.70 -7.00
CA PRO A 159 24.62 11.95 -6.56
C PRO A 159 25.52 11.81 -5.32
N VAL A 160 25.30 10.75 -4.54
CA VAL A 160 26.02 10.47 -3.29
C VAL A 160 26.90 9.21 -3.39
N ASN A 161 27.14 8.70 -4.62
CA ASN A 161 27.91 7.49 -4.87
C ASN A 161 27.48 6.31 -3.98
N GLN A 162 26.17 6.07 -3.93
CA GLN A 162 25.59 5.03 -3.06
C GLN A 162 24.53 4.21 -3.79
N VAL A 163 24.61 2.89 -3.68
CA VAL A 163 23.58 1.97 -4.15
C VAL A 163 23.11 1.05 -3.02
N LEU A 164 21.81 0.79 -2.98
CA LEU A 164 21.22 -0.25 -2.16
C LEU A 164 21.19 -1.55 -2.97
N VAL A 165 21.71 -2.62 -2.41
CA VAL A 165 21.61 -3.98 -2.95
C VAL A 165 20.66 -4.76 -2.08
N GLU A 166 19.62 -5.31 -2.68
CA GLU A 166 18.57 -6.05 -1.97
C GLU A 166 18.39 -7.44 -2.55
N GLU A 167 17.99 -8.38 -1.70
CA GLU A 167 17.52 -9.70 -2.10
C GLU A 167 16.32 -9.55 -3.06
N CYS A 168 16.38 -10.23 -4.20
CA CYS A 168 15.30 -10.21 -5.17
C CYS A 168 14.23 -11.21 -4.76
N LEU A 169 13.02 -10.72 -4.61
CA LEU A 169 11.85 -11.50 -4.27
C LEU A 169 10.99 -11.86 -5.50
N GLU A 170 11.50 -11.63 -6.71
CA GLU A 170 10.79 -12.01 -7.93
C GLU A 170 10.37 -13.48 -7.89
N GLY A 171 9.11 -13.74 -8.18
CA GLY A 171 8.54 -15.08 -8.13
C GLY A 171 8.09 -15.56 -6.75
N TRP A 172 8.22 -14.73 -5.69
CA TRP A 172 7.62 -15.05 -4.40
C TRP A 172 6.12 -14.76 -4.44
N LYS A 173 5.37 -15.48 -3.59
CA LYS A 173 3.94 -15.21 -3.39
C LYS A 173 3.77 -13.89 -2.65
N GLU A 174 2.76 -13.11 -3.03
CA GLU A 174 2.49 -11.81 -2.44
C GLU A 174 1.14 -11.80 -1.73
N PHE A 175 1.14 -11.27 -0.50
CA PHE A 175 -0.04 -11.17 0.35
C PHE A 175 -0.13 -9.78 0.96
N GLU A 176 -1.37 -9.36 1.24
CA GLU A 176 -1.65 -8.11 1.93
C GLU A 176 -2.63 -8.36 3.08
N MET A 177 -2.45 -7.62 4.17
CA MET A 177 -3.40 -7.56 5.27
C MET A 177 -3.95 -6.15 5.38
N GLU A 178 -5.25 -6.01 5.27
CA GLU A 178 -5.96 -4.78 5.59
C GLU A 178 -6.31 -4.77 7.07
N VAL A 179 -5.78 -3.80 7.79
CA VAL A 179 -5.81 -3.74 9.25
C VAL A 179 -6.38 -2.42 9.70
N VAL A 180 -7.23 -2.44 10.72
CA VAL A 180 -7.72 -1.22 11.37
C VAL A 180 -7.35 -1.28 12.85
N ARG A 181 -6.81 -0.17 13.37
CA ARG A 181 -6.46 -0.02 14.78
C ARG A 181 -6.98 1.30 15.33
N ASP A 182 -7.45 1.28 16.57
CA ASP A 182 -7.90 2.46 17.30
C ASP A 182 -6.97 2.84 18.46
N LYS A 183 -7.26 3.99 19.08
CA LYS A 183 -6.48 4.54 20.20
C LYS A 183 -6.50 3.68 21.48
N LYS A 184 -7.47 2.76 21.63
CA LYS A 184 -7.56 1.81 22.75
C LYS A 184 -6.82 0.50 22.46
N ASP A 185 -6.10 0.44 21.32
CA ASP A 185 -5.39 -0.76 20.85
C ASP A 185 -6.33 -1.90 20.41
N ASN A 186 -7.60 -1.64 20.15
CA ASN A 186 -8.40 -2.58 19.38
C ASN A 186 -7.83 -2.66 17.97
N CYS A 187 -7.35 -3.82 17.58
CA CYS A 187 -6.69 -4.04 16.30
C CYS A 187 -7.27 -5.28 15.63
N ILE A 188 -7.84 -5.10 14.44
CA ILE A 188 -8.55 -6.12 13.70
C ILE A 188 -8.05 -6.25 12.26
N ILE A 189 -8.02 -7.47 11.75
CA ILE A 189 -7.80 -7.74 10.33
C ILE A 189 -9.15 -7.69 9.62
N ILE A 190 -9.29 -6.76 8.68
CA ILE A 190 -10.51 -6.63 7.88
C ILE A 190 -10.56 -7.69 6.80
N CYS A 191 -9.43 -7.91 6.13
CA CYS A 191 -9.32 -8.88 5.06
C CYS A 191 -7.87 -9.29 4.82
N SER A 192 -7.65 -10.57 4.55
CA SER A 192 -6.43 -11.05 3.90
C SER A 192 -6.62 -11.04 2.40
N ILE A 193 -5.60 -10.63 1.68
CA ILE A 193 -5.61 -10.51 0.23
C ILE A 193 -4.42 -11.28 -0.34
N GLU A 194 -4.64 -12.01 -1.41
CA GLU A 194 -3.61 -12.71 -2.17
C GLU A 194 -3.52 -12.11 -3.56
N ASN A 195 -2.32 -11.73 -3.98
CA ASN A 195 -2.03 -11.37 -5.36
C ASN A 195 -1.63 -12.65 -6.11
N LEU A 196 -2.40 -13.00 -7.15
CA LEU A 196 -2.17 -14.22 -7.92
C LEU A 196 -0.87 -14.16 -8.73
N ASP A 197 -0.56 -12.98 -9.24
CA ASP A 197 0.70 -12.70 -9.91
C ASP A 197 1.82 -12.61 -8.87
N PRO A 198 2.98 -13.21 -9.15
CA PRO A 198 4.08 -13.23 -8.20
C PRO A 198 4.73 -11.85 -8.03
N MET A 199 5.49 -11.68 -6.96
CA MET A 199 6.35 -10.52 -6.75
C MET A 199 7.16 -10.18 -7.99
N GLY A 200 7.21 -8.89 -8.34
CA GLY A 200 7.78 -8.36 -9.57
C GLY A 200 6.74 -7.70 -10.49
N ILE A 201 5.46 -8.00 -10.28
CA ILE A 201 4.32 -7.32 -10.89
C ILE A 201 3.71 -6.37 -9.86
N HIS A 202 3.35 -5.16 -10.29
CA HIS A 202 2.71 -4.19 -9.39
C HIS A 202 1.36 -4.72 -8.88
N THR A 203 1.09 -4.60 -7.58
CA THR A 203 -0.14 -5.12 -6.94
C THR A 203 -1.43 -4.62 -7.62
N GLY A 204 -1.43 -3.37 -8.11
CA GLY A 204 -2.55 -2.81 -8.89
C GLY A 204 -2.83 -3.54 -10.20
N ASP A 205 -1.81 -4.16 -10.79
CA ASP A 205 -1.87 -4.89 -12.05
C ASP A 205 -2.08 -6.40 -11.87
N SER A 206 -2.05 -6.89 -10.63
CA SER A 206 -2.27 -8.29 -10.30
C SER A 206 -3.75 -8.67 -10.26
N VAL A 207 -4.07 -9.88 -10.64
CA VAL A 207 -5.33 -10.53 -10.27
C VAL A 207 -5.30 -10.76 -8.76
N THR A 208 -6.30 -10.27 -8.05
CA THR A 208 -6.32 -10.23 -6.60
C THR A 208 -7.49 -11.03 -6.06
N ILE A 209 -7.26 -11.80 -5.01
CA ILE A 209 -8.24 -12.70 -4.39
C ILE A 209 -8.40 -12.34 -2.92
N ALA A 210 -9.63 -12.29 -2.45
CA ALA A 210 -10.00 -12.08 -1.06
C ALA A 210 -11.09 -13.11 -0.64
N PRO A 211 -10.91 -13.81 0.50
CA PRO A 211 -9.71 -13.86 1.34
C PRO A 211 -8.56 -14.58 0.63
N ALA A 212 -7.33 -14.51 1.17
CA ALA A 212 -6.20 -15.28 0.69
C ALA A 212 -6.51 -16.80 0.76
N LEU A 213 -6.34 -17.51 -0.37
CA LEU A 213 -6.77 -18.92 -0.50
C LEU A 213 -5.63 -19.92 -0.29
N THR A 214 -4.37 -19.51 -0.46
CA THR A 214 -3.22 -20.41 -0.43
C THR A 214 -2.39 -20.30 0.84
N LEU A 215 -2.90 -19.64 1.87
CA LEU A 215 -2.34 -19.64 3.22
C LEU A 215 -2.93 -20.79 4.03
N THR A 216 -2.08 -21.50 4.76
CA THR A 216 -2.52 -22.34 5.86
C THR A 216 -2.96 -21.46 7.03
N ASP A 217 -3.79 -21.99 7.93
CA ASP A 217 -4.17 -21.23 9.15
C ASP A 217 -2.95 -20.78 9.95
N LYS A 218 -1.95 -21.62 10.08
CA LYS A 218 -0.69 -21.28 10.77
C LYS A 218 0.02 -20.08 10.11
N GLU A 219 0.14 -20.05 8.80
CA GLU A 219 0.74 -18.95 8.05
C GLU A 219 -0.09 -17.68 8.19
N TYR A 220 -1.42 -17.79 8.10
CA TYR A 220 -2.33 -16.68 8.33
C TYR A 220 -2.16 -16.08 9.73
N GLN A 221 -2.11 -16.90 10.79
CA GLN A 221 -1.95 -16.42 12.16
C GLN A 221 -0.60 -15.74 12.37
N VAL A 222 0.48 -16.25 11.78
CA VAL A 222 1.79 -15.59 11.81
C VAL A 222 1.73 -14.22 11.12
N MET A 223 1.12 -14.14 9.95
CA MET A 223 0.98 -12.91 9.19
C MET A 223 0.08 -11.88 9.89
N ARG A 224 -1.02 -12.36 10.50
CA ARG A 224 -1.92 -11.57 11.34
C ARG A 224 -1.18 -10.93 12.51
N ASN A 225 -0.45 -11.74 13.27
CA ASN A 225 0.32 -11.28 14.43
C ASN A 225 1.42 -10.29 14.02
N ALA A 226 2.12 -10.55 12.91
CA ALA A 226 3.11 -9.66 12.35
C ALA A 226 2.51 -8.30 11.95
N SER A 227 1.33 -8.29 11.34
CA SER A 227 0.61 -7.08 10.96
C SER A 227 0.23 -6.23 12.18
N ILE A 228 -0.31 -6.84 13.23
CA ILE A 228 -0.67 -6.17 14.48
C ILE A 228 0.58 -5.59 15.16
N ALA A 229 1.65 -6.37 15.25
CA ALA A 229 2.93 -5.92 15.81
C ALA A 229 3.54 -4.75 15.00
N CYS A 230 3.43 -4.80 13.67
CA CYS A 230 3.88 -3.74 12.78
C CYS A 230 3.14 -2.43 13.07
N LEU A 231 1.78 -2.42 13.08
CA LEU A 231 0.98 -1.22 13.34
C LEU A 231 1.30 -0.60 14.71
N ARG A 232 1.41 -1.46 15.75
CA ARG A 232 1.78 -1.01 17.09
C ARG A 232 3.15 -0.35 17.11
N LYS A 233 4.15 -0.95 16.45
CA LYS A 233 5.52 -0.43 16.42
C LYS A 233 5.65 0.86 15.62
N ILE A 234 4.97 0.95 14.49
CA ILE A 234 4.93 2.16 13.66
C ILE A 234 4.21 3.30 14.39
N GLY A 235 3.17 2.98 15.17
CA GLY A 235 2.42 3.95 15.96
C GLY A 235 1.18 4.49 15.23
N VAL A 236 0.58 3.72 14.33
CA VAL A 236 -0.75 4.03 13.78
C VAL A 236 -1.77 3.67 14.85
N GLU A 237 -2.50 4.68 15.34
CA GLU A 237 -3.45 4.54 16.46
C GLU A 237 -4.89 4.82 16.06
N THR A 238 -5.14 5.38 14.90
CA THR A 238 -6.48 5.83 14.50
C THR A 238 -6.71 5.68 13.02
N GLY A 239 -6.77 4.45 12.51
CA GLY A 239 -7.09 4.30 11.10
C GLY A 239 -6.83 2.95 10.49
N GLY A 240 -7.07 2.89 9.18
CA GLY A 240 -6.79 1.75 8.32
C GLY A 240 -5.37 1.79 7.79
N SER A 241 -4.79 0.62 7.62
CA SER A 241 -3.45 0.43 7.09
C SER A 241 -3.39 -0.85 6.26
N ASN A 242 -2.54 -0.83 5.26
CA ASN A 242 -2.21 -1.99 4.45
C ASN A 242 -0.81 -2.48 4.80
N VAL A 243 -0.65 -3.76 5.09
CA VAL A 243 0.65 -4.40 5.36
C VAL A 243 0.91 -5.46 4.31
N GLN A 244 2.04 -5.37 3.62
CA GLN A 244 2.40 -6.26 2.52
C GLN A 244 3.48 -7.25 2.93
N PHE A 245 3.30 -8.51 2.51
CA PHE A 245 4.18 -9.62 2.79
C PHE A 245 4.55 -10.37 1.52
N ALA A 246 5.74 -10.96 1.52
CA ALA A 246 6.11 -11.95 0.52
C ALA A 246 6.46 -13.28 1.21
N ILE A 247 6.03 -14.40 0.59
CA ILE A 247 6.33 -15.76 1.06
C ILE A 247 7.12 -16.49 -0.02
N ASN A 248 8.27 -17.03 0.35
CA ASN A 248 9.07 -17.85 -0.54
C ASN A 248 8.33 -19.18 -0.79
N PRO A 249 7.93 -19.49 -2.05
CA PRO A 249 7.16 -20.69 -2.34
C PRO A 249 7.94 -22.01 -2.13
N LYS A 250 9.28 -21.94 -2.01
CA LYS A 250 10.13 -23.12 -1.86
C LYS A 250 10.35 -23.53 -0.40
N ASN A 251 10.37 -22.58 0.53
CA ASN A 251 10.73 -22.86 1.93
C ASN A 251 9.81 -22.20 2.96
N GLY A 252 8.78 -21.46 2.52
CA GLY A 252 7.82 -20.81 3.41
C GLY A 252 8.36 -19.59 4.18
N ARG A 253 9.57 -19.10 3.88
CA ARG A 253 10.10 -17.90 4.52
C ARG A 253 9.22 -16.70 4.20
N MET A 254 8.68 -16.06 5.24
CA MET A 254 7.85 -14.87 5.14
C MET A 254 8.71 -13.63 5.46
N VAL A 255 8.57 -12.59 4.65
CA VAL A 255 9.19 -11.29 4.89
C VAL A 255 8.13 -10.19 4.78
N ILE A 256 8.25 -9.17 5.61
CA ILE A 256 7.45 -7.95 5.49
C ILE A 256 8.11 -7.02 4.46
N ILE A 257 7.30 -6.48 3.55
CA ILE A 257 7.76 -5.61 2.46
C ILE A 257 7.62 -4.14 2.84
N GLU A 258 6.39 -3.73 3.13
CA GLU A 258 6.06 -2.36 3.49
C GLU A 258 4.74 -2.29 4.25
N MET A 259 4.48 -1.13 4.81
CA MET A 259 3.21 -0.80 5.43
C MET A 259 2.80 0.61 4.98
N ASN A 260 1.57 0.73 4.51
CA ASN A 260 0.99 2.00 4.12
C ASN A 260 0.09 2.51 5.25
N PRO A 261 0.44 3.63 5.94
CA PRO A 261 -0.32 4.14 7.08
C PRO A 261 -1.53 4.99 6.63
N ARG A 262 -2.29 4.50 5.69
CA ARG A 262 -3.39 5.19 5.03
C ARG A 262 -4.35 4.23 4.37
N VAL A 263 -5.55 4.70 4.08
CA VAL A 263 -6.50 4.00 3.21
C VAL A 263 -5.92 3.92 1.79
N SER A 264 -6.00 2.74 1.19
CA SER A 264 -5.42 2.41 -0.11
C SER A 264 -6.46 1.83 -1.07
N ARG A 265 -6.03 1.45 -2.28
CA ARG A 265 -6.89 0.71 -3.23
C ARG A 265 -7.29 -0.66 -2.70
N SER A 266 -6.36 -1.36 -2.04
CA SER A 266 -6.66 -2.63 -1.38
C SER A 266 -7.65 -2.46 -0.23
N SER A 267 -7.62 -1.34 0.49
CA SER A 267 -8.65 -1.01 1.48
C SER A 267 -10.04 -0.87 0.84
N ALA A 268 -10.12 -0.28 -0.36
CA ALA A 268 -11.38 -0.20 -1.09
C ALA A 268 -11.87 -1.59 -1.54
N LEU A 269 -10.96 -2.43 -2.04
CA LEU A 269 -11.26 -3.82 -2.38
C LEU A 269 -11.74 -4.60 -1.15
N ALA A 270 -11.01 -4.53 -0.04
CA ALA A 270 -11.37 -5.18 1.21
C ALA A 270 -12.74 -4.71 1.74
N SER A 271 -13.02 -3.41 1.65
CA SER A 271 -14.32 -2.87 2.04
C SER A 271 -15.47 -3.42 1.20
N LYS A 272 -15.28 -3.52 -0.12
CA LYS A 272 -16.27 -4.14 -1.02
C LYS A 272 -16.41 -5.64 -0.78
N ALA A 273 -15.28 -6.32 -0.54
CA ALA A 273 -15.24 -7.77 -0.33
C ALA A 273 -15.93 -8.17 0.98
N THR A 274 -15.74 -7.42 2.06
CA THR A 274 -16.24 -7.78 3.39
C THR A 274 -17.50 -7.04 3.80
N GLY A 275 -17.85 -5.96 3.10
CA GLY A 275 -18.90 -5.02 3.52
C GLY A 275 -18.48 -4.11 4.69
N PHE A 276 -17.26 -4.25 5.23
CA PHE A 276 -16.75 -3.40 6.30
C PHE A 276 -16.26 -2.06 5.73
N PRO A 277 -16.84 -0.90 6.09
CA PRO A 277 -16.52 0.37 5.46
C PRO A 277 -15.26 1.00 6.07
N ILE A 278 -14.08 0.51 5.67
CA ILE A 278 -12.77 0.89 6.24
C ILE A 278 -12.59 2.41 6.28
N ALA A 279 -12.84 3.12 5.19
CA ALA A 279 -12.64 4.56 5.11
C ALA A 279 -13.55 5.32 6.09
N LYS A 280 -14.83 4.94 6.18
CA LYS A 280 -15.79 5.55 7.10
C LYS A 280 -15.43 5.29 8.56
N VAL A 281 -15.04 4.07 8.88
CA VAL A 281 -14.57 3.71 10.22
C VAL A 281 -13.29 4.46 10.56
N ALA A 282 -12.29 4.45 9.68
CA ALA A 282 -11.02 5.16 9.90
C ALA A 282 -11.23 6.68 10.11
N ALA A 283 -12.15 7.31 9.38
CA ALA A 283 -12.50 8.72 9.60
C ALA A 283 -13.09 8.97 11.01
N LYS A 284 -13.95 8.07 11.48
CA LYS A 284 -14.51 8.15 12.84
C LYS A 284 -13.43 7.92 13.92
N LEU A 285 -12.54 6.95 13.70
CA LEU A 285 -11.43 6.72 14.62
C LEU A 285 -10.50 7.94 14.70
N ALA A 286 -10.26 8.62 13.57
CA ALA A 286 -9.42 9.82 13.51
C ALA A 286 -9.97 10.98 14.35
N VAL A 287 -11.29 11.08 14.52
CA VAL A 287 -11.94 12.09 15.37
C VAL A 287 -12.26 11.59 16.78
N GLY A 288 -11.68 10.45 17.19
CA GLY A 288 -11.65 10.03 18.58
C GLY A 288 -12.58 8.88 18.97
N TYR A 289 -13.41 8.35 18.07
CA TYR A 289 -14.15 7.11 18.34
C TYR A 289 -13.23 5.91 18.47
N THR A 290 -13.74 4.83 19.07
CA THR A 290 -13.04 3.54 19.14
C THR A 290 -13.90 2.45 18.50
N LEU A 291 -13.26 1.33 18.10
CA LEU A 291 -13.95 0.25 17.37
C LEU A 291 -15.06 -0.41 18.18
N ASP A 292 -14.93 -0.46 19.50
CA ASP A 292 -15.94 -0.98 20.43
C ASP A 292 -17.15 -0.02 20.60
N GLU A 293 -16.98 1.28 20.39
CA GLU A 293 -18.04 2.29 20.40
C GLU A 293 -18.82 2.35 19.08
N LEU A 294 -18.20 1.92 17.97
CA LEU A 294 -18.84 1.92 16.67
C LEU A 294 -19.63 0.63 16.45
N LYS A 295 -20.84 0.76 15.91
CA LYS A 295 -21.62 -0.41 15.46
C LYS A 295 -21.13 -0.89 14.10
N ASN A 296 -21.08 -2.20 13.93
CA ASN A 296 -20.87 -2.84 12.64
C ASN A 296 -22.04 -2.50 11.71
N GLU A 297 -21.78 -1.97 10.54
CA GLU A 297 -22.81 -1.50 9.61
C GLU A 297 -23.58 -2.62 8.92
N ILE A 298 -23.04 -3.83 8.92
CA ILE A 298 -23.68 -5.02 8.34
C ILE A 298 -24.68 -5.59 9.34
N THR A 299 -24.20 -5.92 10.55
CA THR A 299 -25.03 -6.57 11.58
C THR A 299 -25.93 -5.60 12.31
N LYS A 300 -25.58 -4.32 12.39
CA LYS A 300 -26.25 -3.24 13.14
C LYS A 300 -26.24 -3.40 14.66
N VAL A 301 -25.86 -4.57 15.17
CA VAL A 301 -25.93 -4.93 16.60
C VAL A 301 -24.56 -5.18 17.22
N THR A 302 -23.62 -5.80 16.49
CA THR A 302 -22.27 -6.08 16.99
C THR A 302 -21.37 -4.85 16.90
N PRO A 303 -20.36 -4.71 17.77
CA PRO A 303 -19.38 -3.64 17.63
C PRO A 303 -18.47 -3.86 16.39
N ALA A 304 -17.90 -2.77 15.89
CA ALA A 304 -16.97 -2.82 14.77
C ALA A 304 -15.59 -3.42 15.13
N SER A 305 -15.38 -3.79 16.39
CA SER A 305 -14.16 -4.44 16.88
C SER A 305 -14.06 -5.94 16.56
N PHE A 306 -15.11 -6.55 16.00
CA PHE A 306 -15.06 -7.92 15.53
C PHE A 306 -14.50 -8.00 14.11
N GLU A 307 -13.57 -8.93 13.89
CA GLU A 307 -13.00 -9.21 12.57
C GLU A 307 -14.08 -9.75 11.63
N PRO A 308 -14.22 -9.20 10.41
CA PRO A 308 -15.13 -9.76 9.42
C PRO A 308 -14.73 -11.19 9.03
N THR A 309 -15.72 -12.04 8.84
CA THR A 309 -15.55 -13.40 8.32
C THR A 309 -16.44 -13.55 7.09
N ILE A 310 -15.88 -14.03 5.99
CA ILE A 310 -16.60 -14.26 4.73
C ILE A 310 -16.48 -15.72 4.32
N ASP A 311 -17.56 -16.29 3.81
CA ASP A 311 -17.68 -17.67 3.32
C ASP A 311 -17.80 -17.76 1.80
N TYR A 312 -17.39 -16.72 1.11
CA TYR A 312 -17.34 -16.59 -0.34
C TYR A 312 -15.97 -16.09 -0.79
N VAL A 313 -15.72 -16.13 -2.08
CA VAL A 313 -14.47 -15.65 -2.69
C VAL A 313 -14.75 -14.44 -3.56
N VAL A 314 -13.92 -13.43 -3.41
CA VAL A 314 -13.93 -12.24 -4.24
C VAL A 314 -12.69 -12.24 -5.12
N THR A 315 -12.87 -12.03 -6.42
CA THR A 315 -11.77 -11.87 -7.37
C THR A 315 -11.83 -10.51 -8.03
N LYS A 316 -10.73 -9.79 -8.02
CA LYS A 316 -10.52 -8.54 -8.75
C LYS A 316 -9.61 -8.82 -9.96
N ILE A 317 -9.99 -8.37 -11.14
CA ILE A 317 -9.17 -8.44 -12.35
C ILE A 317 -8.92 -7.01 -12.85
N PRO A 318 -7.66 -6.61 -13.09
CA PRO A 318 -7.35 -5.29 -13.62
C PRO A 318 -7.72 -5.16 -15.11
N ARG A 319 -8.08 -3.96 -15.51
CA ARG A 319 -8.33 -3.58 -16.90
C ARG A 319 -7.12 -2.82 -17.44
N PHE A 320 -6.64 -3.23 -18.61
CA PHE A 320 -5.57 -2.57 -19.36
C PHE A 320 -6.11 -1.97 -20.66
N THR A 321 -5.45 -0.93 -21.15
CA THR A 321 -5.76 -0.25 -22.43
C THR A 321 -4.48 -0.04 -23.23
N PHE A 322 -3.66 -1.09 -23.35
CA PHE A 322 -2.39 -1.02 -24.10
C PHE A 322 -2.59 -0.57 -25.55
N GLU A 323 -3.74 -0.90 -26.13
CA GLU A 323 -4.13 -0.47 -27.47
C GLU A 323 -4.18 1.05 -27.67
N LYS A 324 -4.33 1.82 -26.60
CA LYS A 324 -4.32 3.30 -26.62
C LYS A 324 -2.91 3.90 -26.49
N PHE A 325 -1.93 3.08 -26.12
CA PHE A 325 -0.55 3.51 -25.82
C PHE A 325 0.45 2.73 -26.67
N SER A 326 0.51 3.03 -27.96
CA SER A 326 1.32 2.30 -28.95
C SER A 326 2.81 2.26 -28.64
N THR A 327 3.34 3.21 -27.87
CA THR A 327 4.74 3.26 -27.43
C THR A 327 5.04 2.49 -26.16
N SER A 328 4.00 2.00 -25.45
CA SER A 328 4.15 1.24 -24.21
C SER A 328 4.18 -0.26 -24.49
N ALA A 329 5.22 -0.93 -24.01
CA ALA A 329 5.25 -2.40 -24.09
C ALA A 329 4.11 -3.02 -23.26
N ALA A 330 3.37 -3.96 -23.84
CA ALA A 330 2.29 -4.71 -23.19
C ALA A 330 2.86 -5.81 -22.27
N ILE A 331 3.79 -5.43 -21.38
CA ILE A 331 4.46 -6.32 -20.43
C ILE A 331 4.25 -5.76 -19.03
N LEU A 332 3.73 -6.59 -18.12
CA LEU A 332 3.57 -6.23 -16.71
C LEU A 332 4.92 -6.17 -16.00
N GLY A 333 5.02 -5.34 -14.98
CA GLY A 333 6.23 -5.14 -14.20
C GLY A 333 5.96 -4.33 -12.94
N THR A 334 6.99 -3.71 -12.40
CA THR A 334 6.91 -2.96 -11.13
C THR A 334 6.18 -1.61 -11.22
N SER A 335 5.91 -1.13 -12.44
CA SER A 335 5.13 0.09 -12.66
C SER A 335 3.70 -0.26 -13.01
N MET A 336 2.73 0.37 -12.32
CA MET A 336 1.30 0.16 -12.57
C MET A 336 0.90 0.63 -13.97
N LYS A 337 0.16 -0.22 -14.70
CA LYS A 337 -0.32 0.01 -16.07
C LYS A 337 -1.84 -0.13 -16.21
N SER A 338 -2.51 -0.66 -15.19
CA SER A 338 -3.97 -0.80 -15.20
C SER A 338 -4.66 0.56 -15.11
N VAL A 339 -5.78 0.68 -15.80
CA VAL A 339 -6.61 1.90 -15.86
C VAL A 339 -7.95 1.74 -15.14
N GLY A 340 -8.28 0.53 -14.74
CA GLY A 340 -9.52 0.18 -14.05
C GLY A 340 -9.47 -1.26 -13.57
N GLU A 341 -10.60 -1.72 -13.03
CA GLU A 341 -10.71 -3.08 -12.50
C GLU A 341 -12.16 -3.54 -12.49
N ALA A 342 -12.38 -4.84 -12.60
CA ALA A 342 -13.65 -5.49 -12.31
C ALA A 342 -13.49 -6.36 -11.07
N MET A 343 -14.57 -6.47 -10.29
CA MET A 343 -14.63 -7.31 -9.09
C MET A 343 -15.87 -8.17 -9.13
N ALA A 344 -15.75 -9.45 -8.81
CA ALA A 344 -16.88 -10.36 -8.73
C ALA A 344 -16.80 -11.26 -7.49
N ILE A 345 -17.97 -11.67 -7.03
CA ILE A 345 -18.15 -12.54 -5.87
C ILE A 345 -18.67 -13.91 -6.37
N GLY A 346 -18.06 -14.96 -5.87
CA GLY A 346 -18.48 -16.34 -6.13
C GLY A 346 -18.37 -17.20 -4.89
N ARG A 347 -18.99 -18.37 -4.91
CA ARG A 347 -18.90 -19.36 -3.81
C ARG A 347 -17.51 -19.99 -3.73
N ASN A 348 -16.77 -19.94 -4.82
CA ASN A 348 -15.41 -20.44 -4.94
C ASN A 348 -14.62 -19.60 -5.96
N PHE A 349 -13.30 -19.83 -6.04
CA PHE A 349 -12.41 -19.12 -6.94
C PHE A 349 -12.80 -19.22 -8.42
N LYS A 350 -13.17 -20.43 -8.89
CA LYS A 350 -13.52 -20.63 -10.29
C LYS A 350 -14.73 -19.78 -10.70
N GLU A 351 -15.76 -19.73 -9.85
CA GLU A 351 -16.95 -18.92 -10.09
C GLU A 351 -16.64 -17.44 -10.06
N SER A 352 -15.92 -16.95 -9.04
CA SER A 352 -15.59 -15.53 -8.91
C SER A 352 -14.67 -15.04 -10.04
N LEU A 353 -13.68 -15.84 -10.45
CA LEU A 353 -12.78 -15.54 -11.55
C LEU A 353 -13.54 -15.38 -12.88
N GLN A 354 -14.40 -16.36 -13.22
CA GLN A 354 -15.18 -16.33 -14.47
C GLN A 354 -16.13 -15.13 -14.50
N LYS A 355 -16.82 -14.85 -13.39
CA LYS A 355 -17.68 -13.64 -13.28
C LYS A 355 -16.87 -12.36 -13.43
N ALA A 356 -15.69 -12.26 -12.85
CA ALA A 356 -14.84 -11.07 -12.97
C ALA A 356 -14.34 -10.87 -14.41
N LEU A 357 -14.00 -11.95 -15.13
CA LEU A 357 -13.62 -11.89 -16.54
C LEU A 357 -14.77 -11.34 -17.40
N VAL A 358 -15.98 -11.85 -17.23
CA VAL A 358 -17.17 -11.34 -17.94
C VAL A 358 -17.41 -9.86 -17.62
N SER A 359 -17.25 -9.46 -16.37
CA SER A 359 -17.45 -8.08 -15.89
C SER A 359 -16.43 -7.07 -16.45
N LEU A 360 -15.34 -7.51 -17.06
CA LEU A 360 -14.40 -6.63 -17.78
C LEU A 360 -14.96 -6.10 -19.09
N GLU A 361 -16.03 -6.69 -19.61
CA GLU A 361 -16.69 -6.30 -20.87
C GLU A 361 -15.71 -6.22 -22.06
N THR A 362 -14.83 -7.22 -22.16
CA THR A 362 -13.81 -7.32 -23.24
C THR A 362 -14.27 -8.18 -24.43
N GLY A 363 -15.52 -8.62 -24.42
CA GLY A 363 -16.07 -9.49 -25.46
C GLY A 363 -15.88 -10.99 -25.20
N PHE A 364 -15.28 -11.37 -24.07
CA PHE A 364 -15.11 -12.77 -23.66
C PHE A 364 -16.14 -13.16 -22.60
N SER A 365 -16.63 -14.40 -22.68
CA SER A 365 -17.57 -14.97 -21.71
C SER A 365 -16.89 -15.69 -20.55
N GLY A 366 -15.57 -15.59 -20.45
CA GLY A 366 -14.73 -16.21 -19.43
C GLY A 366 -13.35 -16.59 -19.96
N LEU A 367 -12.82 -17.73 -19.54
CA LEU A 367 -11.58 -18.32 -20.07
C LEU A 367 -11.85 -19.07 -21.37
N ASP A 368 -12.19 -18.32 -22.42
CA ASP A 368 -12.49 -18.87 -23.73
C ASP A 368 -11.22 -19.14 -24.54
N ARG A 369 -11.28 -20.10 -25.48
CA ARG A 369 -10.21 -20.26 -26.47
C ARG A 369 -10.24 -19.07 -27.42
N ILE A 370 -9.09 -18.43 -27.56
CA ILE A 370 -8.82 -17.47 -28.63
C ILE A 370 -8.27 -18.27 -29.81
N PHE A 371 -9.01 -18.33 -30.92
CA PHE A 371 -8.60 -18.98 -32.16
C PHE A 371 -7.91 -17.95 -33.06
#